data_00a4cd96c01fb4f19eb43c7036b4f329
#
_entry.id   00a4cd96c01fb4f19eb43c7036b4f329
#
_cell.length_a   1.000
_cell.length_b   1.000
_cell.length_c   1.000
_cell.angle_alpha   90.00
_cell.angle_beta   90.00
_cell.angle_gamma   90.00
#
_symmetry.space_group_name_H-M   'P 1'
#
loop_
_entity.id
_entity.type
_entity.pdbx_description
1 polymer ?
#
loop_
_entity_poly.entity_id
_entity_poly.type
_entity_poly.pdbx_seq_one_letter_code
_entity_poly.pdbx_strand_id
1 'polypeptide(L)'
;MSTAVSLPQLAIGEEVPASPRRALYPASAPADSFADSQRYYENLYGPTRYDANTRALTVRAHAFRALMVTRDLADVASEALHGQTLPIFAVRHGIRVLMTAPPTAADDIVRFFPRGVTIVGRAAELALPTPGNPTRWWLAAFPEGAELPPYHEVVEAVLGACSG
;
A
#
# COMPACT_ATOMS: atom_id res chain seq x y z
N MET A 1 -14.87 -1.70 65.03
CA MET A 1 -14.71 -0.54 64.14
C MET A 1 -13.90 -1.00 62.94
N SER A 2 -14.57 -1.28 61.81
CA SER A 2 -13.94 -1.80 60.63
C SER A 2 -13.94 -0.71 59.58
N THR A 3 -12.73 -0.21 59.25
CA THR A 3 -12.55 0.87 58.28
C THR A 3 -12.41 0.24 56.91
N ALA A 4 -13.42 0.39 56.05
CA ALA A 4 -13.38 -0.02 54.67
C ALA A 4 -12.52 0.97 53.85
N VAL A 5 -11.41 0.48 53.33
CA VAL A 5 -10.56 1.22 52.38
C VAL A 5 -11.18 1.08 50.99
N SER A 6 -11.69 2.19 50.47
CA SER A 6 -12.21 2.28 49.11
C SER A 6 -11.04 2.39 48.15
N LEU A 7 -10.87 1.42 47.28
CA LEU A 7 -9.92 1.48 46.17
C LEU A 7 -10.45 2.39 45.05
N PRO A 8 -9.63 3.26 44.47
CA PRO A 8 -10.06 4.07 43.33
C PRO A 8 -10.25 3.18 42.10
N GLN A 9 -11.45 3.27 41.51
CA GLN A 9 -11.71 2.70 40.19
C GLN A 9 -10.80 3.37 39.16
N LEU A 10 -9.88 2.58 38.64
CA LEU A 10 -9.13 2.95 37.41
C LEU A 10 -10.12 3.08 36.26
N ALA A 11 -10.30 4.28 35.76
CA ALA A 11 -11.02 4.56 34.55
C ALA A 11 -10.27 3.93 33.36
N ILE A 12 -10.74 2.76 32.91
CA ILE A 12 -10.31 2.13 31.67
C ILE A 12 -11.11 2.81 30.56
N GLY A 13 -10.49 3.77 29.90
CA GLY A 13 -11.13 4.52 28.83
C GLY A 13 -10.19 5.54 28.23
N GLU A 14 -8.91 5.19 28.13
CA GLU A 14 -8.02 5.97 27.27
C GLU A 14 -8.28 5.56 25.84
N GLU A 15 -9.17 6.30 25.21
CA GLU A 15 -9.42 6.29 23.78
C GLU A 15 -8.08 6.60 23.10
N VAL A 16 -7.42 5.55 22.56
CA VAL A 16 -6.19 5.71 21.78
C VAL A 16 -6.51 6.71 20.67
N PRO A 17 -5.92 7.90 20.64
CA PRO A 17 -6.23 8.89 19.63
C PRO A 17 -5.96 8.26 18.27
N ALA A 18 -6.97 8.26 17.40
CA ALA A 18 -6.84 7.79 16.03
C ALA A 18 -5.62 8.47 15.42
N SER A 19 -4.62 7.66 15.08
CA SER A 19 -3.32 8.15 14.63
C SER A 19 -3.55 9.16 13.49
N PRO A 20 -3.01 10.40 13.56
CA PRO A 20 -3.20 11.43 12.54
C PRO A 20 -2.76 10.96 11.13
N ARG A 21 -2.00 9.88 11.04
CA ARG A 21 -1.57 9.22 9.80
C ARG A 21 -2.71 8.58 8.99
N ARG A 22 -3.89 8.37 9.58
CA ARG A 22 -5.05 7.84 8.85
C ARG A 22 -5.63 8.83 7.83
N ALA A 23 -5.34 10.12 7.98
CA ALA A 23 -5.78 11.16 7.06
C ALA A 23 -4.95 11.23 5.76
N LEU A 24 -3.75 10.66 5.73
CA LEU A 24 -2.89 10.64 4.54
C LEU A 24 -3.37 9.66 3.46
N TYR A 25 -4.21 8.71 3.83
CA TYR A 25 -4.70 7.67 2.93
C TYR A 25 -6.22 7.60 3.00
N PRO A 26 -6.95 8.42 2.23
CA PRO A 26 -8.40 8.26 2.13
C PRO A 26 -8.70 6.87 1.58
N ALA A 27 -9.19 6.01 2.45
CA ALA A 27 -9.50 4.63 2.08
C ALA A 27 -10.74 4.63 1.19
N SER A 28 -10.56 4.50 -0.10
CA SER A 28 -11.58 3.99 -1.00
C SER A 28 -11.27 2.52 -1.23
N ALA A 29 -11.92 1.63 -0.49
CA ALA A 29 -11.87 0.21 -0.82
C ALA A 29 -12.53 0.02 -2.20
N PRO A 30 -11.87 -0.62 -3.16
CA PRO A 30 -12.37 -0.66 -4.52
C PRO A 30 -13.66 -1.47 -4.67
N ALA A 31 -14.00 -2.39 -3.82
CA ALA A 31 -15.22 -3.16 -3.92
C ALA A 31 -15.42 -4.09 -2.73
N ASP A 32 -16.67 -4.29 -2.33
CA ASP A 32 -17.05 -5.18 -1.23
C ASP A 32 -17.11 -6.64 -1.66
N SER A 33 -17.19 -6.93 -2.96
CA SER A 33 -17.27 -8.28 -3.50
C SER A 33 -16.02 -8.69 -4.28
N PHE A 34 -15.78 -10.00 -4.33
CA PHE A 34 -14.69 -10.59 -5.12
C PHE A 34 -14.83 -10.25 -6.62
N ALA A 35 -16.03 -10.37 -7.18
CA ALA A 35 -16.26 -10.11 -8.61
C ALA A 35 -16.03 -8.64 -8.98
N ASP A 36 -16.43 -7.72 -8.12
CA ASP A 36 -16.22 -6.29 -8.34
C ASP A 36 -14.73 -5.94 -8.21
N SER A 37 -14.04 -6.50 -7.23
CA SER A 37 -12.59 -6.35 -7.11
C SER A 37 -11.85 -6.90 -8.33
N GLN A 38 -12.25 -8.05 -8.84
CA GLN A 38 -11.68 -8.63 -10.05
C GLN A 38 -11.85 -7.70 -11.24
N ARG A 39 -13.08 -7.24 -11.49
CA ARG A 39 -13.37 -6.30 -12.58
C ARG A 39 -12.59 -5.00 -12.45
N TYR A 40 -12.51 -4.45 -11.25
CA TYR A 40 -11.74 -3.24 -10.97
C TYR A 40 -10.26 -3.43 -11.32
N TYR A 41 -9.65 -4.53 -10.91
CA TYR A 41 -8.24 -4.79 -11.20
C TYR A 41 -7.99 -5.07 -12.69
N GLU A 42 -8.89 -5.79 -13.34
CA GLU A 42 -8.78 -6.06 -14.78
C GLU A 42 -8.83 -4.77 -15.61
N ASN A 43 -9.65 -3.80 -15.21
CA ASN A 43 -9.72 -2.51 -15.87
C ASN A 43 -8.46 -1.66 -15.68
N LEU A 44 -7.82 -1.73 -14.51
CA LEU A 44 -6.68 -0.88 -14.18
C LEU A 44 -5.32 -1.51 -14.49
N TYR A 45 -5.18 -2.80 -14.26
CA TYR A 45 -3.89 -3.46 -14.26
C TYR A 45 -3.75 -4.59 -15.27
N GLY A 46 -4.84 -4.96 -15.93
CA GLY A 46 -4.90 -6.04 -16.88
C GLY A 46 -5.39 -7.37 -16.29
N PRO A 47 -5.33 -8.47 -17.05
CA PRO A 47 -5.93 -9.74 -16.68
C PRO A 47 -5.51 -10.21 -15.29
N THR A 48 -6.48 -10.63 -14.49
CA THR A 48 -6.26 -11.17 -13.15
C THR A 48 -6.38 -12.68 -13.12
N ARG A 49 -5.74 -13.29 -12.14
CA ARG A 49 -5.86 -14.70 -11.80
C ARG A 49 -6.05 -14.85 -10.29
N TYR A 50 -6.93 -15.76 -9.88
CA TYR A 50 -7.01 -16.13 -8.47
C TYR A 50 -5.97 -17.19 -8.13
N ASP A 51 -5.12 -16.89 -7.15
CA ASP A 51 -4.18 -17.85 -6.58
C ASP A 51 -4.76 -18.42 -5.28
N ALA A 52 -5.08 -19.71 -5.29
CA ALA A 52 -5.64 -20.40 -4.15
C ALA A 52 -4.65 -20.52 -2.96
N ASN A 53 -3.35 -20.53 -3.22
CA ASN A 53 -2.34 -20.63 -2.17
C ASN A 53 -2.24 -19.35 -1.34
N THR A 54 -2.22 -18.21 -2.02
CA THR A 54 -2.20 -16.90 -1.37
C THR A 54 -3.60 -16.37 -1.06
N ARG A 55 -4.65 -17.00 -1.59
CA ARG A 55 -6.06 -16.58 -1.50
C ARG A 55 -6.26 -15.15 -1.96
N ALA A 56 -5.57 -14.78 -3.02
CA ALA A 56 -5.57 -13.43 -3.56
C ALA A 56 -5.73 -13.41 -5.08
N LEU A 57 -6.29 -12.31 -5.59
CA LEU A 57 -6.21 -11.97 -7.00
C LEU A 57 -4.78 -11.52 -7.30
N THR A 58 -4.19 -12.08 -8.35
CA THR A 58 -2.85 -11.73 -8.83
C THR A 58 -2.93 -11.06 -10.19
N VAL A 59 -2.01 -10.14 -10.44
CA VAL A 59 -1.82 -9.48 -11.73
C VAL A 59 -0.36 -9.55 -12.12
N ARG A 60 -0.07 -9.54 -13.42
CA ARG A 60 1.29 -9.41 -13.92
C ARG A 60 1.67 -7.95 -14.13
N ALA A 61 2.86 -7.58 -13.68
CA ALA A 61 3.37 -6.22 -13.73
C ALA A 61 3.79 -5.81 -15.17
N HIS A 62 2.84 -5.79 -16.10
CA HIS A 62 3.05 -5.30 -17.47
C HIS A 62 2.68 -3.82 -17.61
N ALA A 63 1.47 -3.46 -17.17
CA ALA A 63 0.93 -2.12 -17.26
C ALA A 63 1.30 -1.22 -16.07
N PHE A 64 2.05 -1.74 -15.12
CA PHE A 64 2.49 -1.02 -13.92
C PHE A 64 3.84 -1.54 -13.42
N ARG A 65 4.40 -0.85 -12.42
CA ARG A 65 5.45 -1.35 -11.53
C ARG A 65 5.00 -1.21 -10.10
N ALA A 66 5.70 -1.88 -9.21
CA ALA A 66 5.46 -1.73 -7.79
C ALA A 66 6.78 -1.74 -7.02
N LEU A 67 6.84 -0.92 -5.98
CA LEU A 67 7.94 -0.90 -5.02
C LEU A 67 7.42 -1.46 -3.70
N MET A 68 8.05 -2.49 -3.19
CA MET A 68 7.81 -3.01 -1.85
C MET A 68 8.80 -2.36 -0.89
N VAL A 69 8.30 -1.65 0.08
CA VAL A 69 9.11 -0.87 1.04
C VAL A 69 8.61 -1.09 2.46
N THR A 70 9.42 -0.72 3.44
CA THR A 70 8.96 -0.68 4.83
C THR A 70 7.90 0.42 5.01
N ARG A 71 7.11 0.29 6.06
CA ARG A 71 6.07 1.27 6.40
C ARG A 71 6.63 2.69 6.51
N ASP A 72 7.73 2.85 7.23
CA ASP A 72 8.31 4.18 7.49
C ASP A 72 8.79 4.85 6.20
N LEU A 73 9.42 4.10 5.30
CA LEU A 73 9.81 4.60 3.98
C LEU A 73 8.58 5.00 3.13
N ALA A 74 7.52 4.20 3.19
CA ALA A 74 6.29 4.53 2.46
C ALA A 74 5.64 5.81 2.97
N ASP A 75 5.60 5.99 4.30
CA ASP A 75 5.03 7.20 4.92
C ASP A 75 5.78 8.45 4.44
N VAL A 76 7.12 8.45 4.50
CA VAL A 76 7.96 9.59 4.07
C VAL A 76 7.84 9.83 2.56
N ALA A 77 7.91 8.78 1.74
CA ALA A 77 7.77 8.91 0.30
C ALA A 77 6.39 9.46 -0.10
N SER A 78 5.34 9.05 0.60
CA SER A 78 3.98 9.54 0.35
C SER A 78 3.82 11.02 0.71
N GLU A 79 4.47 11.47 1.77
CA GLU A 79 4.51 12.90 2.11
C GLU A 79 5.22 13.73 1.03
N ALA A 80 6.31 13.21 0.46
CA ALA A 80 7.05 13.87 -0.62
C ALA A 80 6.23 13.95 -1.93
N LEU A 81 5.30 12.99 -2.13
CA LEU A 81 4.42 12.92 -3.29
C LEU A 81 3.02 13.51 -3.01
N HIS A 82 2.89 14.38 -2.02
CA HIS A 82 1.60 14.99 -1.68
C HIS A 82 1.00 15.69 -2.92
N GLY A 83 -0.30 15.52 -3.09
CA GLY A 83 -1.03 16.04 -4.26
C GLY A 83 -1.06 15.08 -5.47
N GLN A 84 -0.31 13.98 -5.44
CA GLN A 84 -0.42 12.92 -6.44
C GLN A 84 -1.25 11.75 -5.89
N THR A 85 -1.99 11.09 -6.77
CA THR A 85 -2.68 9.86 -6.42
C THR A 85 -1.69 8.70 -6.48
N LEU A 86 -1.21 8.26 -5.33
CA LEU A 86 -0.31 7.12 -5.21
C LEU A 86 -1.09 5.93 -4.63
N PRO A 87 -1.35 4.88 -5.42
CA PRO A 87 -1.99 3.68 -4.89
C PRO A 87 -1.04 2.94 -3.96
N ILE A 88 -1.49 2.70 -2.73
CA ILE A 88 -0.70 2.02 -1.69
C ILE A 88 -1.55 0.96 -1.02
N PHE A 89 -1.01 -0.23 -0.87
CA PHE A 89 -1.62 -1.23 -0.02
C PHE A 89 -0.61 -1.79 0.99
N ALA A 90 -1.16 -2.24 2.11
CA ALA A 90 -0.41 -2.88 3.16
C ALA A 90 -0.34 -4.39 2.93
N VAL A 91 0.80 -4.97 3.28
CA VAL A 91 1.01 -6.40 3.45
C VAL A 91 1.38 -6.63 4.90
N ARG A 92 1.09 -7.82 5.44
CA ARG A 92 1.52 -8.19 6.79
C ARG A 92 3.00 -7.88 7.03
N HIS A 93 3.37 -7.70 8.28
CA HIS A 93 4.74 -7.44 8.73
C HIS A 93 5.31 -6.07 8.36
N GLY A 94 4.44 -5.07 8.20
CA GLY A 94 4.90 -3.69 8.02
C GLY A 94 5.39 -3.35 6.62
N ILE A 95 5.15 -4.20 5.64
CA ILE A 95 5.45 -3.92 4.23
C ILE A 95 4.33 -3.09 3.60
N ARG A 96 4.73 -2.16 2.75
CA ARG A 96 3.86 -1.37 1.88
C ARG A 96 4.24 -1.59 0.43
N VAL A 97 3.24 -1.61 -0.42
CA VAL A 97 3.41 -1.72 -1.86
C VAL A 97 2.90 -0.43 -2.49
N LEU A 98 3.80 0.29 -3.14
CA LEU A 98 3.52 1.52 -3.89
C LEU A 98 3.44 1.17 -5.36
N MET A 99 2.34 1.55 -6.03
CA MET A 99 2.13 1.23 -7.44
C MET A 99 2.40 2.43 -8.32
N THR A 100 3.07 2.21 -9.45
CA THR A 100 3.50 3.25 -10.38
C THR A 100 3.20 2.86 -11.82
N ALA A 101 3.21 3.82 -12.73
CA ALA A 101 3.30 3.55 -14.14
C ALA A 101 4.57 2.72 -14.47
N PRO A 102 4.61 2.02 -15.60
CA PRO A 102 5.83 1.35 -16.04
C PRO A 102 6.94 2.37 -16.29
N PRO A 103 8.22 2.01 -16.04
CA PRO A 103 9.34 2.88 -16.38
C PRO A 103 9.37 3.15 -17.90
N THR A 104 9.76 4.36 -18.26
CA THR A 104 10.07 4.73 -19.63
C THR A 104 11.52 4.33 -19.97
N ALA A 105 11.91 4.42 -21.25
CA ALA A 105 13.30 4.14 -21.66
C ALA A 105 14.31 5.06 -20.95
N ALA A 106 13.91 6.26 -20.53
CA ALA A 106 14.74 7.18 -19.77
C ALA A 106 14.95 6.74 -18.29
N ASP A 107 14.08 5.87 -17.78
CA ASP A 107 14.14 5.39 -16.39
C ASP A 107 14.99 4.11 -16.24
N ASP A 108 15.53 3.57 -17.33
CA ASP A 108 16.30 2.31 -17.39
C ASP A 108 17.72 2.42 -16.78
N ILE A 109 17.92 3.41 -15.92
CA ILE A 109 19.15 3.55 -15.14
C ILE A 109 19.09 2.49 -14.03
N VAL A 110 20.04 1.56 -14.06
CA VAL A 110 20.24 0.60 -12.98
C VAL A 110 20.52 1.37 -11.70
N ARG A 111 19.53 1.43 -10.81
CA ARG A 111 19.66 2.09 -9.51
C ARG A 111 19.90 1.04 -8.44
N PHE A 112 20.87 1.29 -7.59
CA PHE A 112 21.07 0.49 -6.39
C PHE A 112 20.06 0.93 -5.34
N PHE A 113 19.16 0.03 -4.99
CA PHE A 113 18.20 0.26 -3.91
C PHE A 113 18.83 -0.16 -2.58
N PRO A 114 18.67 0.66 -1.54
CA PRO A 114 19.11 0.29 -0.19
C PRO A 114 18.29 -0.89 0.33
N ARG A 115 18.76 -1.48 1.42
CA ARG A 115 18.03 -2.56 2.09
C ARG A 115 16.62 -2.11 2.47
N GLY A 116 15.63 -2.97 2.26
CA GLY A 116 14.22 -2.69 2.56
C GLY A 116 13.41 -2.15 1.38
N VAL A 117 14.03 -2.00 0.20
CA VAL A 117 13.33 -1.65 -1.04
C VAL A 117 13.48 -2.78 -2.04
N THR A 118 12.37 -3.26 -2.55
CA THR A 118 12.31 -4.30 -3.59
C THR A 118 11.41 -3.84 -4.73
N ILE A 119 11.89 -3.94 -5.95
CA ILE A 119 11.08 -3.65 -7.14
C ILE A 119 10.42 -4.94 -7.62
N VAL A 120 9.13 -4.88 -7.86
CA VAL A 120 8.40 -5.93 -8.57
C VAL A 120 8.71 -5.80 -10.05
N GLY A 121 9.52 -6.71 -10.56
CA GLY A 121 10.04 -6.69 -11.92
C GLY A 121 8.96 -6.87 -12.99
N ARG A 122 9.32 -6.60 -14.24
CA ARG A 122 8.44 -6.80 -15.40
C ARG A 122 7.96 -8.25 -15.48
N ALA A 123 6.67 -8.44 -15.70
CA ALA A 123 6.00 -9.74 -15.76
C ALA A 123 5.98 -10.55 -14.45
N ALA A 124 6.52 -10.02 -13.35
CA ALA A 124 6.34 -10.64 -12.05
C ALA A 124 4.86 -10.60 -11.63
N GLU A 125 4.42 -11.63 -10.92
CA GLU A 125 3.07 -11.66 -10.35
C GLU A 125 3.03 -10.90 -9.03
N LEU A 126 2.04 -10.02 -8.90
CA LEU A 126 1.75 -9.27 -7.69
C LEU A 126 0.37 -9.66 -7.17
N ALA A 127 0.33 -10.13 -5.92
CA ALA A 127 -0.92 -10.41 -5.23
C ALA A 127 -1.50 -9.11 -4.67
N LEU A 128 -2.74 -8.81 -5.03
CA LEU A 128 -3.47 -7.61 -4.66
C LEU A 128 -4.38 -7.83 -3.43
N PRO A 129 -4.77 -6.76 -2.73
CA PRO A 129 -5.82 -6.84 -1.72
C PRO A 129 -7.08 -7.48 -2.30
N THR A 130 -7.56 -8.53 -1.65
CA THR A 130 -8.69 -9.33 -2.14
C THR A 130 -9.70 -9.48 -1.00
N PRO A 131 -11.01 -9.29 -1.24
CA PRO A 131 -12.03 -9.50 -0.22
C PRO A 131 -11.90 -10.87 0.43
N GLY A 132 -11.98 -10.91 1.76
CA GLY A 132 -11.78 -12.13 2.55
C GLY A 132 -10.30 -12.52 2.78
N ASN A 133 -9.34 -11.79 2.24
CA ASN A 133 -7.92 -11.99 2.54
C ASN A 133 -7.43 -10.96 3.57
N PRO A 134 -7.16 -11.34 4.83
CA PRO A 134 -6.75 -10.39 5.86
C PRO A 134 -5.28 -10.03 5.81
N THR A 135 -4.51 -10.54 4.85
CA THR A 135 -3.06 -10.31 4.76
C THR A 135 -2.68 -9.09 3.96
N ARG A 136 -3.61 -8.55 3.18
CA ARG A 136 -3.43 -7.39 2.32
C ARG A 136 -4.67 -6.51 2.36
N TRP A 137 -4.47 -5.20 2.43
CA TRP A 137 -5.56 -4.23 2.42
C TRP A 137 -5.11 -2.90 1.84
N TRP A 138 -6.01 -2.22 1.13
CA TRP A 138 -5.74 -0.90 0.59
C TRP A 138 -5.61 0.14 1.69
N LEU A 139 -4.58 0.98 1.59
CA LEU A 139 -4.43 2.22 2.35
C LEU A 139 -4.91 3.40 1.51
N ALA A 140 -4.54 3.42 0.22
CA ALA A 140 -5.06 4.32 -0.78
C ALA A 140 -5.28 3.51 -2.06
N ALA A 141 -6.54 3.33 -2.44
CA ALA A 141 -6.89 2.69 -3.69
C ALA A 141 -6.80 3.69 -4.85
N PHE A 142 -6.67 3.18 -6.05
CA PHE A 142 -6.56 3.99 -7.23
C PHE A 142 -7.97 4.41 -7.70
N PRO A 143 -8.27 5.70 -7.86
CA PRO A 143 -9.55 6.13 -8.40
C PRO A 143 -9.72 5.67 -9.85
N GLU A 144 -10.92 5.24 -10.22
CA GLU A 144 -11.24 4.89 -11.58
C GLU A 144 -11.01 6.10 -12.51
N GLY A 145 -10.29 5.87 -13.63
CA GLY A 145 -9.95 6.91 -14.61
C GLY A 145 -8.76 7.80 -14.25
N ALA A 146 -8.10 7.59 -13.11
CA ALA A 146 -6.85 8.28 -12.80
C ALA A 146 -5.65 7.62 -13.51
N GLU A 147 -4.54 8.33 -13.61
CA GLU A 147 -3.27 7.79 -14.12
C GLU A 147 -2.35 7.39 -12.96
N LEU A 148 -1.64 6.28 -13.12
CA LEU A 148 -0.61 5.88 -12.16
C LEU A 148 0.51 6.92 -12.13
N PRO A 149 1.06 7.23 -10.95
CA PRO A 149 2.15 8.18 -10.84
C PRO A 149 3.38 7.68 -11.63
N PRO A 150 4.16 8.60 -12.22
CA PRO A 150 5.36 8.24 -12.96
C PRO A 150 6.35 7.44 -12.11
N TYR A 151 6.94 6.40 -12.67
CA TYR A 151 7.89 5.52 -11.97
C TYR A 151 9.04 6.29 -11.34
N HIS A 152 9.67 7.19 -12.08
CA HIS A 152 10.83 7.94 -11.61
C HIS A 152 10.52 8.83 -10.40
N GLU A 153 9.34 9.44 -10.35
CA GLU A 153 8.95 10.30 -9.23
C GLU A 153 8.80 9.51 -7.93
N VAL A 154 8.17 8.34 -8.01
CA VAL A 154 8.02 7.46 -6.84
C VAL A 154 9.36 6.91 -6.39
N VAL A 155 10.23 6.53 -7.33
CA VAL A 155 11.59 6.07 -7.03
C VAL A 155 12.40 7.17 -6.35
N GLU A 156 12.38 8.40 -6.85
CA GLU A 156 13.09 9.53 -6.23
C GLU A 156 12.58 9.82 -4.82
N ALA A 157 11.26 9.77 -4.60
CA ALA A 157 10.67 9.95 -3.28
C ALA A 157 11.13 8.86 -2.29
N VAL A 158 11.17 7.60 -2.74
CA VAL A 158 11.65 6.47 -1.92
C VAL A 158 13.14 6.60 -1.62
N LEU A 159 13.97 6.94 -2.60
CA LEU A 159 15.41 7.13 -2.42
C LEU A 159 15.71 8.33 -1.50
N GLY A 160 14.97 9.42 -1.63
CA GLY A 160 15.04 10.57 -0.73
C GLY A 160 14.71 10.17 0.72
N ALA A 161 13.69 9.36 0.93
CA ALA A 161 13.33 8.83 2.24
C ALA A 161 14.41 7.90 2.86
N CYS A 162 15.22 7.25 2.03
CA CYS A 162 16.32 6.40 2.50
C CYS A 162 17.56 7.20 2.93
N SER A 163 17.66 8.47 2.53
CA SER A 163 18.86 9.31 2.74
C SER A 163 18.76 10.20 3.98
N GLY A 164 17.60 10.28 4.59
CA GLY A 164 17.33 11.05 5.82
C GLY A 164 17.34 10.16 7.03
#